data_e0ebb159c804ac49b684a7d51e94127e
#
_entry.id   e0ebb159c804ac49b684a7d51e94127e
#
_cell.length_a   1.000
_cell.length_b   1.000
_cell.length_c   1.000
_cell.angle_alpha   90.00
_cell.angle_beta   90.00
_cell.angle_gamma   90.00
#
_symmetry.space_group_name_H-M   'P 1'
#
loop_
_entity.id
_entity.type
_entity.pdbx_description
1 polymer ?
#
loop_
_entity_poly.entity_id
_entity_poly.type
_entity_poly.pdbx_seq_one_letter_code
_entity_poly.pdbx_strand_id
1 'polypeptide(L)'
;MRGWKSKRIVGLHEPQVNEDHLAACGLPDDRRLRLLSFNIQVGNSTQSYRHYLTRSWQHVLPHKGRAGNLDKIGDLLSDFDLVALQEADGGSHRSGYINQVKYLAQQGEFPYWYQQLNRNLGRLAQHSNGVLSRLRPTAIEDHPLPGPAGRGAILVRFGTGPDALAVVVMHLA
;
A
#
# COMPACT_ATOMS: atom_id res chain seq x y z
N MET A 1 -36.77 -0.51 4.69
CA MET A 1 -35.41 0.12 4.60
C MET A 1 -34.65 -0.19 5.89
N ARG A 2 -33.71 -1.11 5.86
CA ARG A 2 -32.84 -1.38 7.04
C ARG A 2 -31.75 -0.33 7.06
N GLY A 3 -31.80 0.56 8.05
CA GLY A 3 -30.81 1.60 8.24
C GLY A 3 -29.42 1.01 8.40
N TRP A 4 -28.52 1.45 7.59
CA TRP A 4 -27.09 1.16 7.65
C TRP A 4 -26.52 1.74 8.95
N LYS A 5 -26.39 0.92 9.97
CA LYS A 5 -25.57 1.28 11.14
C LYS A 5 -24.11 1.07 10.77
N SER A 6 -23.49 2.10 10.27
CA SER A 6 -22.02 2.19 10.15
C SER A 6 -21.44 2.01 11.55
N LYS A 7 -20.87 0.86 11.86
CA LYS A 7 -19.91 0.75 12.96
C LYS A 7 -18.64 1.50 12.50
N ARG A 8 -18.59 2.78 12.83
CA ARG A 8 -17.35 3.55 12.74
C ARG A 8 -16.38 2.99 13.77
N ILE A 9 -15.51 2.09 13.36
CA ILE A 9 -14.24 1.91 14.03
C ILE A 9 -13.24 2.52 13.06
N VAL A 10 -13.09 3.83 13.14
CA VAL A 10 -12.01 4.55 12.49
C VAL A 10 -10.82 4.42 13.41
N GLY A 11 -9.86 3.60 13.05
CA GLY A 11 -8.55 3.59 13.69
C GLY A 11 -7.77 4.82 13.23
N LEU A 12 -7.39 5.70 14.17
CA LEU A 12 -6.41 6.75 13.89
C LEU A 12 -5.02 6.15 14.04
N HIS A 13 -4.18 6.39 13.05
CA HIS A 13 -2.83 5.85 12.99
C HIS A 13 -1.81 6.92 12.68
N GLU A 14 -0.59 6.72 13.17
CA GLU A 14 0.57 7.50 12.78
C GLU A 14 1.29 6.79 11.61
N PRO A 15 1.92 7.56 10.70
CA PRO A 15 2.75 6.97 9.66
C PRO A 15 3.96 6.27 10.28
N GLN A 16 4.38 5.20 9.68
CA GLN A 16 5.72 4.65 9.93
C GLN A 16 6.75 5.60 9.31
N VAL A 17 7.83 5.86 10.04
CA VAL A 17 8.90 6.77 9.59
C VAL A 17 10.12 5.96 9.17
N ASN A 18 10.64 6.27 8.01
CA ASN A 18 11.92 5.79 7.53
C ASN A 18 12.96 6.90 7.74
N GLU A 19 13.65 6.85 8.86
CA GLU A 19 14.54 7.92 9.30
C GLU A 19 15.68 8.18 8.32
N ASP A 20 16.16 7.15 7.64
CA ASP A 20 17.26 7.25 6.65
C ASP A 20 16.87 8.11 5.44
N HIS A 21 15.58 8.31 5.19
CA HIS A 21 15.06 9.03 4.02
C HIS A 21 14.34 10.35 4.36
N LEU A 22 14.46 10.85 5.59
CA LEU A 22 13.83 12.12 5.98
C LEU A 22 14.30 13.32 5.14
N ALA A 23 15.49 13.26 4.58
CA ALA A 23 16.01 14.29 3.67
C ALA A 23 15.21 14.40 2.35
N ALA A 24 14.51 13.32 1.96
CA ALA A 24 13.62 13.30 0.79
C ALA A 24 12.21 13.82 1.08
N CYS A 25 11.98 14.37 2.29
CA CYS A 25 10.69 14.92 2.69
C CYS A 25 10.41 16.24 1.97
N GLY A 26 9.20 16.38 1.43
CA GLY A 26 8.72 17.62 0.83
C GLY A 26 8.17 17.45 -0.59
N LEU A 27 7.64 18.53 -1.13
CA LEU A 27 7.26 18.60 -2.54
C LEU A 27 8.43 19.12 -3.37
N PRO A 28 8.53 18.72 -4.65
CA PRO A 28 9.43 19.34 -5.60
C PRO A 28 9.16 20.85 -5.73
N ASP A 29 10.16 21.61 -6.15
CA ASP A 29 10.07 23.08 -6.32
C ASP A 29 8.97 23.52 -7.29
N ASP A 30 8.55 22.66 -8.22
CA ASP A 30 7.50 22.93 -9.20
C ASP A 30 6.08 22.90 -8.63
N ARG A 31 5.92 22.59 -7.35
CA ARG A 31 4.64 22.46 -6.62
C ARG A 31 3.64 21.49 -7.26
N ARG A 32 4.12 20.54 -8.06
CA ARG A 32 3.30 19.49 -8.65
C ARG A 32 3.41 18.22 -7.79
N LEU A 33 2.26 17.63 -7.45
CA LEU A 33 2.21 16.34 -6.78
C LEU A 33 2.09 15.23 -7.82
N ARG A 34 3.08 14.35 -7.88
CA ARG A 34 3.07 13.14 -8.70
C ARG A 34 2.51 11.99 -7.89
N LEU A 35 1.31 11.55 -8.25
CA LEU A 35 0.60 10.49 -7.57
C LEU A 35 0.53 9.25 -8.46
N LEU A 36 0.83 8.07 -7.89
CA LEU A 36 0.66 6.77 -8.51
C LEU A 36 -0.32 5.92 -7.71
N SER A 37 -1.28 5.27 -8.38
CA SER A 37 -2.05 4.16 -7.83
C SER A 37 -1.63 2.88 -8.55
N PHE A 38 -1.15 1.88 -7.79
CA PHE A 38 -0.52 0.71 -8.37
C PHE A 38 -0.88 -0.58 -7.63
N ASN A 39 -1.53 -1.51 -8.35
CA ASN A 39 -1.75 -2.87 -7.89
C ASN A 39 -0.51 -3.71 -8.20
N ILE A 40 0.25 -4.10 -7.16
CA ILE A 40 1.52 -4.81 -7.32
C ILE A 40 1.37 -6.34 -7.43
N GLN A 41 0.15 -6.86 -7.31
CA GLN A 41 -0.14 -8.29 -7.42
C GLN A 41 0.81 -9.17 -6.60
N VAL A 42 1.10 -8.76 -5.36
CA VAL A 42 2.08 -9.44 -4.49
C VAL A 42 3.49 -9.52 -5.10
N GLY A 43 3.86 -8.54 -5.93
CA GLY A 43 5.15 -8.51 -6.64
C GLY A 43 5.25 -9.54 -7.78
N ASN A 44 4.14 -10.07 -8.28
CA ASN A 44 4.14 -10.96 -9.42
C ASN A 44 4.17 -10.19 -10.74
N SER A 45 5.00 -10.64 -11.68
CA SER A 45 4.97 -10.19 -13.07
C SER A 45 3.94 -11.02 -13.84
N THR A 46 2.80 -10.42 -14.20
CA THR A 46 1.75 -11.11 -14.98
C THR A 46 1.83 -10.68 -16.44
N GLN A 47 2.42 -11.52 -17.28
CA GLN A 47 2.51 -11.25 -18.74
C GLN A 47 1.25 -11.68 -19.53
N SER A 48 0.29 -12.41 -18.92
CA SER A 48 -0.91 -12.90 -19.60
C SER A 48 -2.00 -13.37 -18.62
N TYR A 49 -3.27 -13.06 -18.91
CA TYR A 49 -4.46 -13.54 -18.18
C TYR A 49 -4.55 -15.07 -18.09
N ARG A 50 -4.02 -15.81 -19.09
CA ARG A 50 -4.01 -17.28 -19.08
C ARG A 50 -3.13 -17.84 -17.97
N HIS A 51 -2.08 -17.15 -17.58
CA HIS A 51 -1.19 -17.56 -16.49
C HIS A 51 -1.84 -17.40 -15.11
N TYR A 52 -2.83 -16.52 -14.96
CA TYR A 52 -3.56 -16.31 -13.72
C TYR A 52 -4.35 -17.57 -13.30
N LEU A 53 -5.00 -18.23 -14.25
CA LEU A 53 -5.82 -19.43 -13.98
C LEU A 53 -4.96 -20.69 -13.73
N THR A 54 -3.81 -20.82 -14.38
CA THR A 54 -2.97 -22.02 -14.32
C THR A 54 -1.90 -22.00 -13.24
N ARG A 55 -1.57 -20.81 -12.69
CA ARG A 55 -0.51 -20.62 -11.70
C ARG A 55 -1.00 -20.04 -10.36
N SER A 56 -2.27 -20.30 -10.01
CA SER A 56 -2.84 -19.82 -8.74
C SER A 56 -2.04 -20.25 -7.50
N TRP A 57 -1.33 -21.39 -7.55
CA TRP A 57 -0.42 -21.83 -6.50
C TRP A 57 0.79 -20.89 -6.28
N GLN A 58 1.19 -20.10 -7.29
CA GLN A 58 2.28 -19.11 -7.15
C GLN A 58 1.89 -17.94 -6.25
N HIS A 59 0.59 -17.70 -6.06
CA HIS A 59 0.10 -16.70 -5.10
C HIS A 59 0.29 -17.13 -3.63
N VAL A 60 0.56 -18.40 -3.40
CA VAL A 60 0.74 -18.96 -2.04
C VAL A 60 2.19 -19.28 -1.72
N LEU A 61 3.01 -19.62 -2.72
CA LEU A 61 4.40 -20.02 -2.53
C LEU A 61 5.39 -18.89 -2.85
N PRO A 62 6.56 -18.81 -2.15
CA PRO A 62 7.64 -17.89 -2.49
C PRO A 62 8.14 -18.18 -3.90
N HIS A 63 8.33 -17.13 -4.71
CA HIS A 63 8.85 -17.25 -6.07
C HIS A 63 10.18 -16.51 -6.20
N LYS A 64 11.22 -17.18 -6.74
CA LYS A 64 12.59 -16.65 -6.85
C LYS A 64 12.72 -15.33 -7.63
N GLY A 65 11.76 -15.03 -8.53
CA GLY A 65 11.75 -13.77 -9.31
C GLY A 65 11.13 -12.57 -8.63
N ARG A 66 10.53 -12.73 -7.43
CA ARG A 66 9.79 -11.63 -6.77
C ARG A 66 10.68 -10.52 -6.24
N ALA A 67 11.83 -10.86 -5.67
CA ALA A 67 12.75 -9.86 -5.14
C ALA A 67 13.21 -8.91 -6.26
N GLY A 68 13.76 -9.44 -7.35
CA GLY A 68 14.19 -8.62 -8.48
C GLY A 68 13.05 -7.85 -9.19
N ASN A 69 11.78 -8.28 -9.02
CA ASN A 69 10.63 -7.54 -9.51
C ASN A 69 10.27 -6.39 -8.55
N LEU A 70 10.39 -6.60 -7.24
CA LEU A 70 10.18 -5.56 -6.24
C LEU A 70 11.24 -4.45 -6.34
N ASP A 71 12.49 -4.78 -6.67
CA ASP A 71 13.55 -3.79 -6.90
C ASP A 71 13.17 -2.85 -8.06
N LYS A 72 12.77 -3.44 -9.20
CA LYS A 72 12.30 -2.65 -10.36
C LYS A 72 11.07 -1.79 -10.06
N ILE A 73 10.17 -2.31 -9.23
CA ILE A 73 9.02 -1.53 -8.76
C ILE A 73 9.53 -0.38 -7.89
N GLY A 74 10.43 -0.63 -6.95
CA GLY A 74 11.03 0.40 -6.10
C GLY A 74 11.66 1.54 -6.90
N ASP A 75 12.45 1.21 -7.92
CA ASP A 75 13.05 2.17 -8.84
C ASP A 75 11.99 3.03 -9.54
N LEU A 76 10.92 2.40 -10.06
CA LEU A 76 9.80 3.11 -10.68
C LEU A 76 9.10 4.06 -9.70
N LEU A 77 8.91 3.63 -8.45
CA LEU A 77 8.19 4.41 -7.44
C LEU A 77 8.95 5.67 -7.03
N SER A 78 10.28 5.70 -7.17
CA SER A 78 11.13 6.85 -6.79
C SER A 78 10.78 8.13 -7.54
N ASP A 79 10.14 8.03 -8.71
CA ASP A 79 9.69 9.17 -9.52
C ASP A 79 8.42 9.86 -8.98
N PHE A 80 7.78 9.29 -7.95
CA PHE A 80 6.50 9.77 -7.43
C PHE A 80 6.64 10.34 -6.00
N ASP A 81 5.72 11.25 -5.66
CA ASP A 81 5.69 11.90 -4.34
C ASP A 81 4.73 11.19 -3.39
N LEU A 82 3.69 10.55 -3.94
CA LEU A 82 2.69 9.79 -3.22
C LEU A 82 2.30 8.54 -4.00
N VAL A 83 2.38 7.38 -3.35
CA VAL A 83 2.05 6.09 -3.97
C VAL A 83 0.99 5.37 -3.15
N ALA A 84 -0.09 4.97 -3.83
CA ALA A 84 -1.14 4.10 -3.31
C ALA A 84 -0.92 2.68 -3.84
N LEU A 85 -0.64 1.74 -2.95
CA LEU A 85 -0.38 0.34 -3.28
C LEU A 85 -1.59 -0.53 -2.96
N GLN A 86 -1.95 -1.42 -3.88
CA GLN A 86 -2.94 -2.46 -3.67
C GLN A 86 -2.31 -3.84 -3.83
N GLU A 87 -2.90 -4.84 -3.19
CA GLU A 87 -2.45 -6.24 -3.19
C GLU A 87 -0.99 -6.44 -2.76
N ALA A 88 -0.51 -5.63 -1.81
CA ALA A 88 0.78 -5.87 -1.17
C ALA A 88 0.68 -7.00 -0.14
N ASP A 89 1.81 -7.68 0.11
CA ASP A 89 1.91 -8.66 1.19
C ASP A 89 2.51 -8.05 2.45
N GLY A 90 1.90 -8.38 3.58
CA GLY A 90 2.29 -7.87 4.90
C GLY A 90 3.52 -8.54 5.52
N GLY A 91 4.15 -9.49 4.84
CA GLY A 91 5.27 -10.27 5.37
C GLY A 91 4.91 -11.73 5.66
N SER A 92 4.08 -12.33 4.83
CA SER A 92 3.71 -13.74 4.94
C SER A 92 4.70 -14.67 4.21
N HIS A 93 4.47 -15.98 4.33
CA HIS A 93 5.29 -17.00 3.65
C HIS A 93 5.32 -16.80 2.12
N ARG A 94 4.19 -16.40 1.51
CA ARG A 94 4.13 -16.19 0.07
C ARG A 94 5.03 -15.07 -0.45
N SER A 95 5.36 -14.06 0.39
CA SER A 95 6.32 -12.99 0.06
C SER A 95 7.75 -13.29 0.53
N GLY A 96 8.00 -14.48 1.11
CA GLY A 96 9.26 -14.80 1.75
C GLY A 96 9.48 -14.02 3.06
N TYR A 97 8.39 -13.72 3.77
CA TYR A 97 8.36 -12.91 4.99
C TYR A 97 8.77 -11.45 4.81
N ILE A 98 8.75 -10.95 3.56
CA ILE A 98 9.02 -9.55 3.27
C ILE A 98 7.71 -8.76 3.38
N ASN A 99 7.70 -7.74 4.23
CA ASN A 99 6.67 -6.71 4.21
C ASN A 99 6.92 -5.82 2.98
N GLN A 100 6.11 -6.01 1.94
CA GLN A 100 6.33 -5.37 0.65
C GLN A 100 6.13 -3.86 0.70
N VAL A 101 5.20 -3.34 1.52
CA VAL A 101 5.00 -1.89 1.67
C VAL A 101 6.24 -1.25 2.28
N LYS A 102 6.77 -1.83 3.39
CA LYS A 102 8.00 -1.37 4.02
C LYS A 102 9.19 -1.44 3.07
N TYR A 103 9.34 -2.56 2.37
CA TYR A 103 10.43 -2.77 1.43
C TYR A 103 10.44 -1.72 0.32
N LEU A 104 9.26 -1.48 -0.31
CA LEU A 104 9.12 -0.48 -1.37
C LEU A 104 9.30 0.95 -0.85
N ALA A 105 8.92 1.23 0.40
CA ALA A 105 9.22 2.52 1.03
C ALA A 105 10.72 2.75 1.15
N GLN A 106 11.49 1.72 1.51
CA GLN A 106 12.95 1.79 1.59
C GLN A 106 13.60 1.95 0.21
N GLN A 107 13.22 1.11 -0.77
CA GLN A 107 13.78 1.14 -2.12
C GLN A 107 13.45 2.44 -2.88
N GLY A 108 12.24 2.96 -2.74
CA GLY A 108 11.81 4.20 -3.37
C GLY A 108 12.12 5.47 -2.57
N GLU A 109 12.88 5.33 -1.46
CA GLU A 109 13.31 6.44 -0.59
C GLU A 109 12.15 7.28 -0.04
N PHE A 110 11.04 6.62 0.36
CA PHE A 110 9.92 7.31 0.98
C PHE A 110 10.11 7.44 2.50
N PRO A 111 10.10 8.68 3.04
CA PRO A 111 10.25 8.90 4.48
C PRO A 111 9.02 8.47 5.29
N TYR A 112 7.83 8.45 4.68
CA TYR A 112 6.59 8.07 5.36
C TYR A 112 5.89 6.94 4.63
N TRP A 113 5.42 5.96 5.38
CA TRP A 113 4.62 4.88 4.84
C TRP A 113 3.60 4.38 5.85
N TYR A 114 2.54 3.74 5.35
CA TYR A 114 1.53 3.09 6.17
C TYR A 114 0.99 1.85 5.45
N GLN A 115 0.61 0.84 6.23
CA GLN A 115 0.03 -0.39 5.72
C GLN A 115 -1.24 -0.73 6.49
N GLN A 116 -2.34 -0.95 5.77
CA GLN A 116 -3.55 -1.53 6.28
C GLN A 116 -3.60 -3.02 5.94
N LEU A 117 -3.60 -3.87 6.96
CA LEU A 117 -3.75 -5.30 6.77
C LEU A 117 -5.23 -5.66 6.64
N ASN A 118 -5.68 -5.93 5.42
CA ASN A 118 -7.10 -6.15 5.11
C ASN A 118 -7.54 -7.59 5.35
N ARG A 119 -6.69 -8.56 5.00
CA ARG A 119 -6.97 -9.98 5.20
C ARG A 119 -5.72 -10.69 5.70
N ASN A 120 -5.86 -11.30 6.87
CA ASN A 120 -4.79 -12.06 7.48
C ASN A 120 -5.15 -13.56 7.48
N LEU A 121 -4.46 -14.34 6.66
CA LEU A 121 -4.51 -15.80 6.62
C LEU A 121 -3.33 -16.40 7.42
N GLY A 122 -2.96 -15.74 8.50
CA GLY A 122 -1.83 -16.13 9.34
C GLY A 122 -0.49 -16.00 8.59
N ARG A 123 0.32 -17.05 8.70
CA ARG A 123 1.64 -17.09 8.07
C ARG A 123 1.61 -17.35 6.56
N LEU A 124 0.47 -17.78 5.99
CA LEU A 124 0.38 -18.19 4.60
C LEU A 124 0.27 -16.99 3.64
N ALA A 125 -0.63 -16.07 3.91
CA ALA A 125 -0.87 -14.89 3.07
C ALA A 125 -1.44 -13.72 3.88
N GLN A 126 -0.96 -12.53 3.60
CA GLN A 126 -1.41 -11.29 4.23
C GLN A 126 -1.69 -10.25 3.14
N HIS A 127 -2.97 -9.99 2.86
CA HIS A 127 -3.36 -8.98 1.88
C HIS A 127 -3.44 -7.61 2.52
N SER A 128 -2.82 -6.63 1.91
CA SER A 128 -2.81 -5.27 2.40
C SER A 128 -2.91 -4.22 1.31
N ASN A 129 -3.41 -3.05 1.71
CA ASN A 129 -3.19 -1.80 1.01
C ASN A 129 -2.00 -1.08 1.65
N GLY A 130 -1.32 -0.24 0.88
CA GLY A 130 -0.21 0.56 1.36
C GLY A 130 -0.25 1.99 0.87
N VAL A 131 0.38 2.89 1.61
CA VAL A 131 0.66 4.26 1.21
C VAL A 131 2.12 4.55 1.44
N LEU A 132 2.79 5.12 0.44
CA LEU A 132 4.14 5.65 0.54
C LEU A 132 4.08 7.15 0.25
N SER A 133 4.79 7.97 1.00
CA SER A 133 4.71 9.43 0.85
C SER A 133 6.01 10.14 1.18
N ARG A 134 6.35 11.13 0.36
CA ARG A 134 7.39 12.12 0.68
C ARG A 134 6.86 13.25 1.56
N LEU A 135 5.54 13.46 1.56
CA LEU A 135 4.87 14.41 2.43
C LEU A 135 4.51 13.76 3.75
N ARG A 136 4.70 14.46 4.86
CA ARG A 136 4.25 14.01 6.17
C ARG A 136 2.73 14.01 6.25
N PRO A 137 2.08 12.86 6.45
CA PRO A 137 0.65 12.81 6.73
C PRO A 137 0.31 13.53 8.05
N THR A 138 -0.79 14.26 8.06
CA THR A 138 -1.34 14.87 9.28
C THR A 138 -2.36 13.99 9.98
N ALA A 139 -2.97 13.04 9.25
CA ALA A 139 -3.83 11.99 9.80
C ALA A 139 -3.89 10.80 8.85
N ILE A 140 -3.97 9.60 9.42
CA ILE A 140 -4.23 8.35 8.72
C ILE A 140 -5.39 7.65 9.42
N GLU A 141 -6.40 7.24 8.65
CA GLU A 141 -7.58 6.57 9.15
C GLU A 141 -7.83 5.26 8.41
N ASP A 142 -8.06 4.19 9.15
CA ASP A 142 -8.47 2.90 8.61
C ASP A 142 -9.98 2.76 8.62
N HIS A 143 -10.54 2.42 7.46
CA HIS A 143 -11.96 2.19 7.26
C HIS A 143 -12.21 0.76 6.79
N PRO A 144 -12.89 -0.10 7.58
CA PRO A 144 -13.39 -1.36 7.07
C PRO A 144 -14.51 -1.09 6.05
N LEU A 145 -14.43 -1.73 4.89
CA LEU A 145 -15.46 -1.61 3.85
C LEU A 145 -16.50 -2.73 3.97
N PRO A 146 -17.76 -2.47 3.59
CA PRO A 146 -18.79 -3.49 3.56
C PRO A 146 -18.52 -4.53 2.47
N GLY A 147 -19.03 -5.76 2.69
CA GLY A 147 -18.90 -6.87 1.76
C GLY A 147 -18.03 -7.99 2.28
N PRO A 148 -17.36 -8.76 1.39
CA PRO A 148 -16.49 -9.85 1.80
C PRO A 148 -15.36 -9.41 2.74
N ALA A 149 -14.97 -10.30 3.65
CA ALA A 149 -13.87 -10.05 4.57
C ALA A 149 -12.57 -9.72 3.81
N GLY A 150 -11.84 -8.72 4.27
CA GLY A 150 -10.57 -8.31 3.68
C GLY A 150 -10.66 -7.08 2.78
N ARG A 151 -11.78 -6.38 2.79
CA ARG A 151 -11.93 -5.08 2.15
C ARG A 151 -11.66 -3.95 3.14
N GLY A 152 -10.87 -2.99 2.73
CA GLY A 152 -10.55 -1.82 3.54
C GLY A 152 -10.18 -0.61 2.70
N ALA A 153 -10.26 0.55 3.31
CA ALA A 153 -9.78 1.80 2.75
C ALA A 153 -8.88 2.52 3.75
N ILE A 154 -7.83 3.14 3.26
CA ILE A 154 -6.97 4.04 4.02
C ILE A 154 -7.33 5.46 3.58
N LEU A 155 -7.72 6.32 4.52
CA LEU A 155 -7.82 7.76 4.28
C LEU A 155 -6.56 8.43 4.84
N VAL A 156 -5.83 9.12 3.98
CA VAL A 156 -4.63 9.88 4.36
C VAL A 156 -4.88 11.36 4.12
N ARG A 157 -4.57 12.19 5.11
CA ARG A 157 -4.68 13.65 5.01
C ARG A 157 -3.30 14.28 5.05
N PHE A 158 -3.14 15.35 4.28
CA PHE A 158 -1.95 16.19 4.24
C PHE A 158 -2.37 17.65 4.41
N GLY A 159 -1.75 18.33 5.36
CA GLY A 159 -2.13 19.70 5.73
C GLY A 159 -3.38 19.76 6.61
N THR A 160 -3.82 20.98 6.89
CA THR A 160 -4.96 21.28 7.75
C THR A 160 -5.86 22.34 7.09
N GLY A 161 -7.13 22.40 7.50
CA GLY A 161 -8.07 23.40 6.98
C GLY A 161 -8.68 23.03 5.63
N PRO A 162 -9.25 24.00 4.90
CA PRO A 162 -10.01 23.76 3.68
C PRO A 162 -9.14 23.32 2.49
N ASP A 163 -7.86 23.65 2.51
CA ASP A 163 -6.89 23.32 1.44
C ASP A 163 -6.16 21.99 1.69
N ALA A 164 -6.56 21.23 2.71
CA ALA A 164 -5.96 19.94 3.01
C ALA A 164 -6.26 18.93 1.90
N LEU A 165 -5.21 18.25 1.43
CA LEU A 165 -5.36 17.13 0.51
C LEU A 165 -5.82 15.90 1.27
N ALA A 166 -6.86 15.23 0.77
CA ALA A 166 -7.31 13.93 1.27
C ALA A 166 -7.20 12.88 0.16
N VAL A 167 -6.50 11.79 0.45
CA VAL A 167 -6.31 10.67 -0.47
C VAL A 167 -6.92 9.42 0.14
N VAL A 168 -7.77 8.72 -0.63
CA VAL A 168 -8.38 7.45 -0.23
C VAL A 168 -7.79 6.33 -1.07
N VAL A 169 -7.16 5.38 -0.42
CA VAL A 169 -6.63 4.16 -1.06
C VAL A 169 -7.54 3.01 -0.73
N MET A 170 -8.09 2.36 -1.76
CA MET A 170 -8.97 1.20 -1.59
C MET A 170 -8.77 0.16 -2.68
N HIS A 171 -9.12 -1.09 -2.36
CA HIS A 171 -9.22 -2.18 -3.32
C HIS A 171 -10.55 -2.91 -3.09
N LEU A 172 -11.37 -3.04 -4.13
CA LEU A 172 -12.75 -3.52 -4.04
C LEU A 172 -12.96 -4.96 -4.53
N ALA A 173 -11.92 -5.62 -5.00
CA ALA A 173 -11.99 -7.00 -5.51
C ALA A 173 -12.08 -8.05 -4.41
#